data_528907fbd8daf21cbc2c2a3174906da3
#
_entry.id   528907fbd8daf21cbc2c2a3174906da3
#
_cell.length_a   1.000
_cell.length_b   1.000
_cell.length_c   1.000
_cell.angle_alpha   90.00
_cell.angle_beta   90.00
_cell.angle_gamma   90.00
#
_symmetry.space_group_name_H-M   'P 1'
#
loop_
_entity.id
_entity.type
_entity.pdbx_description
1 polymer ?
#
loop_
_entity_poly.entity_id
_entity_poly.type
_entity_poly.pdbx_seq_one_letter_code
_entity_poly.pdbx_strand_id
1 'polypeptide(L)'
;MVVAAGCGQPPPEGNGGGSGQEGASGETTGEETTGGETTAQEALAPGEGSLVVYSGRSEELVGPIFEQFEERSGIDVQVRYGETAELAATILEEGENSPADLFFAQDPGALGALDDEGRLTKLPEEILGRVPAEFKADDGDWVGTSGRSRVVAYNTEELQEGDLPESVFGFTDPEWEGRIGWAPTNGSFQAFVTALRVLEGEDRAREWLEGVQANDPFAYPDNLSAVEGVASGEVDVALVNHYYLFQVKEERGQDLPAANHFFDGGDPGALVLAAGAGVLDTAENPEAGREFLEFALSDEAQQYFADETYEYPLVEGVEADDELPQLSELQSPEVDLSNLDDLGGTLELLQETGAL
;
A
#
# COMPACT_ATOMS: atom_id res chain seq x y z
N MET A 1 37.74 -37.76 34.05
CA MET A 1 38.22 -39.02 33.44
C MET A 1 37.99 -38.84 31.93
N VAL A 2 39.02 -38.34 31.27
CA VAL A 2 39.86 -38.95 30.25
C VAL A 2 39.16 -39.01 28.88
N VAL A 3 39.43 -38.06 27.94
CA VAL A 3 40.46 -38.01 26.87
C VAL A 3 40.13 -39.02 25.75
N ALA A 4 40.12 -38.72 24.46
CA ALA A 4 41.02 -38.08 23.51
C ALA A 4 40.27 -37.95 22.14
N ALA A 5 40.39 -36.92 21.37
CA ALA A 5 41.38 -36.51 20.37
C ALA A 5 41.67 -37.55 19.24
N GLY A 6 41.43 -37.12 18.01
CA GLY A 6 41.85 -37.80 16.81
C GLY A 6 41.92 -36.85 15.62
N CYS A 7 43.10 -36.32 15.33
CA CYS A 7 43.49 -35.58 14.14
C CYS A 7 43.73 -36.53 12.94
N GLY A 8 43.55 -36.04 11.74
CA GLY A 8 44.05 -36.68 10.54
C GLY A 8 44.11 -35.70 9.36
N GLN A 9 45.32 -35.32 9.01
CA GLN A 9 45.74 -34.35 7.98
C GLN A 9 46.11 -35.05 6.64
N PRO A 10 46.50 -34.28 5.61
CA PRO A 10 46.21 -34.52 4.18
C PRO A 10 47.45 -34.99 3.37
N PRO A 11 47.79 -34.54 2.14
CA PRO A 11 47.63 -35.19 0.84
C PRO A 11 48.91 -35.94 0.32
N PRO A 12 49.04 -36.24 -0.94
CA PRO A 12 50.18 -35.64 -1.64
C PRO A 12 49.97 -35.26 -3.15
N GLU A 13 50.79 -34.32 -3.55
CA GLU A 13 51.13 -33.86 -4.87
C GLU A 13 51.82 -34.92 -5.72
N GLY A 14 51.70 -34.80 -7.04
CA GLY A 14 52.45 -35.54 -8.02
C GLY A 14 52.62 -34.79 -9.32
N ASN A 15 53.82 -34.39 -9.56
CA ASN A 15 54.43 -33.55 -10.61
C ASN A 15 54.76 -34.32 -11.91
N GLY A 16 54.86 -33.55 -13.03
CA GLY A 16 55.53 -33.98 -14.26
C GLY A 16 54.73 -33.64 -15.52
N GLY A 17 54.99 -32.69 -16.37
CA GLY A 17 56.20 -32.30 -17.06
C GLY A 17 56.11 -32.73 -18.54
N GLY A 18 56.10 -31.77 -19.50
CA GLY A 18 56.38 -32.12 -20.87
C GLY A 18 55.76 -31.21 -21.97
N SER A 19 56.57 -30.33 -22.44
CA SER A 19 56.62 -29.47 -23.62
C SER A 19 55.98 -29.98 -24.93
N GLY A 20 55.47 -29.04 -25.74
CA GLY A 20 55.29 -29.22 -27.20
C GLY A 20 54.38 -28.20 -27.84
N GLN A 21 54.94 -27.44 -28.70
CA GLN A 21 54.61 -26.22 -29.39
C GLN A 21 53.73 -26.45 -30.65
N GLU A 22 53.05 -25.35 -31.06
CA GLU A 22 52.58 -24.92 -32.40
C GLU A 22 51.20 -25.32 -32.91
N GLY A 23 50.39 -24.28 -33.16
CA GLY A 23 49.79 -24.09 -34.49
C GLY A 23 48.28 -23.82 -34.54
N ALA A 24 47.93 -22.57 -34.68
CA ALA A 24 46.92 -21.97 -35.54
C ALA A 24 45.42 -22.30 -35.45
N SER A 25 44.69 -21.24 -35.25
CA SER A 25 43.40 -20.81 -35.85
C SER A 25 42.13 -21.64 -35.66
N GLY A 26 41.12 -20.95 -35.13
CA GLY A 26 39.77 -21.12 -35.61
C GLY A 26 38.69 -21.27 -34.53
N GLU A 27 37.87 -20.28 -34.48
CA GLU A 27 36.44 -20.28 -34.13
C GLU A 27 35.99 -20.49 -32.68
N THR A 28 35.43 -19.39 -32.21
CA THR A 28 34.56 -19.15 -31.09
C THR A 28 33.38 -20.10 -30.98
N THR A 29 33.20 -20.73 -29.82
CA THR A 29 31.90 -21.06 -29.27
C THR A 29 31.91 -20.67 -27.80
N GLY A 30 30.97 -19.78 -27.45
CA GLY A 30 30.83 -19.22 -26.11
C GLY A 30 30.39 -20.27 -25.09
N GLU A 31 30.98 -20.17 -23.93
CA GLU A 31 30.60 -20.87 -22.74
C GLU A 31 29.85 -19.89 -21.85
N GLU A 32 28.56 -20.20 -21.61
CA GLU A 32 27.65 -19.48 -20.71
C GLU A 32 28.17 -19.55 -19.27
N THR A 33 28.64 -18.44 -18.78
CA THR A 33 28.75 -18.21 -17.34
C THR A 33 27.41 -17.68 -16.85
N THR A 34 26.68 -18.47 -16.07
CA THR A 34 25.56 -18.05 -15.25
C THR A 34 26.04 -17.02 -14.23
N GLY A 35 26.01 -15.76 -14.60
CA GLY A 35 26.10 -14.63 -13.70
C GLY A 35 24.68 -14.31 -13.22
N GLY A 36 24.49 -14.21 -11.89
CA GLY A 36 23.24 -13.79 -11.31
C GLY A 36 22.82 -12.43 -11.85
N GLU A 37 21.65 -12.36 -12.42
CA GLU A 37 20.98 -11.12 -12.79
C GLU A 37 20.63 -10.36 -11.52
N THR A 38 21.49 -9.42 -11.15
CA THR A 38 21.04 -8.22 -10.47
C THR A 38 20.33 -7.44 -11.59
N THR A 39 19.02 -7.42 -11.57
CA THR A 39 18.22 -6.52 -12.41
C THR A 39 18.65 -5.10 -12.04
N ALA A 40 19.54 -4.53 -12.85
CA ALA A 40 19.76 -3.09 -12.84
C ALA A 40 18.41 -2.48 -13.25
N GLN A 41 17.77 -1.80 -12.31
CA GLN A 41 16.58 -1.02 -12.57
C GLN A 41 16.98 -0.03 -13.67
N GLU A 42 16.36 -0.17 -14.85
CA GLU A 42 16.60 0.71 -15.97
C GLU A 42 16.27 2.14 -15.51
N ALA A 43 17.18 3.09 -15.74
CA ALA A 43 16.94 4.47 -15.32
C ALA A 43 15.76 5.00 -16.11
N LEU A 44 14.68 5.35 -15.43
CA LEU A 44 13.52 6.00 -16.01
C LEU A 44 13.95 7.32 -16.65
N ALA A 45 13.58 7.54 -17.90
CA ALA A 45 13.95 8.73 -18.65
C ALA A 45 12.72 9.28 -19.38
N PRO A 46 12.28 10.51 -19.05
CA PRO A 46 11.17 11.15 -19.75
C PRO A 46 11.51 11.35 -21.22
N GLY A 47 10.50 11.12 -22.08
CA GLY A 47 10.56 11.36 -23.52
C GLY A 47 9.32 12.07 -24.01
N GLU A 48 9.33 12.69 -25.18
CA GLU A 48 8.11 13.25 -25.76
C GLU A 48 7.06 12.14 -25.90
N GLY A 49 5.90 12.28 -25.21
CA GLY A 49 4.82 11.29 -25.25
C GLY A 49 5.00 10.12 -24.28
N SER A 50 5.79 10.28 -23.23
CA SER A 50 5.87 9.33 -22.10
C SER A 50 5.34 9.95 -20.80
N LEU A 51 4.96 9.09 -19.86
CA LEU A 51 4.56 9.46 -18.51
C LEU A 51 5.40 8.64 -17.51
N VAL A 52 6.19 9.32 -16.68
CA VAL A 52 6.94 8.68 -15.60
C VAL A 52 6.16 8.76 -14.31
N VAL A 53 5.79 7.59 -13.76
CA VAL A 53 4.99 7.48 -12.54
C VAL A 53 5.82 6.87 -11.42
N TYR A 54 5.83 7.52 -10.26
CA TYR A 54 6.24 6.87 -9.02
C TYR A 54 4.99 6.38 -8.30
N SER A 55 4.82 5.05 -8.20
CA SER A 55 3.62 4.41 -7.67
C SER A 55 3.89 3.75 -6.32
N GLY A 56 3.25 4.26 -5.28
CA GLY A 56 3.14 3.62 -3.97
C GLY A 56 2.07 2.52 -3.92
N ARG A 57 1.38 2.31 -5.05
CA ARG A 57 0.42 1.22 -5.25
C ARG A 57 1.11 0.03 -5.89
N SER A 58 0.72 -1.20 -5.52
CA SER A 58 1.31 -2.40 -6.12
C SER A 58 0.93 -2.54 -7.60
N GLU A 59 1.84 -3.15 -8.38
CA GLU A 59 1.63 -3.44 -9.80
C GLU A 59 0.37 -4.29 -10.04
N GLU A 60 0.11 -5.24 -9.16
CA GLU A 60 -1.06 -6.12 -9.23
C GLU A 60 -2.39 -5.35 -9.21
N LEU A 61 -2.45 -4.25 -8.44
CA LEU A 61 -3.67 -3.44 -8.30
C LEU A 61 -3.82 -2.40 -9.40
N VAL A 62 -2.73 -1.75 -9.83
CA VAL A 62 -2.83 -0.59 -10.72
C VAL A 62 -2.14 -0.75 -12.06
N GLY A 63 -1.37 -1.82 -12.28
CA GLY A 63 -0.75 -2.13 -13.58
C GLY A 63 -1.77 -2.15 -14.72
N PRO A 64 -2.92 -2.84 -14.58
CA PRO A 64 -3.96 -2.84 -15.62
C PRO A 64 -4.54 -1.46 -15.94
N ILE A 65 -4.57 -0.53 -14.99
CA ILE A 65 -5.01 0.87 -15.22
C ILE A 65 -3.99 1.61 -16.10
N PHE A 66 -2.71 1.42 -15.87
CA PHE A 66 -1.66 2.01 -16.71
C PHE A 66 -1.69 1.42 -18.13
N GLU A 67 -1.86 0.10 -18.27
CA GLU A 67 -1.98 -0.56 -19.58
C GLU A 67 -3.20 -0.04 -20.37
N GLN A 68 -4.36 0.09 -19.74
CA GLN A 68 -5.55 0.65 -20.37
C GLN A 68 -5.35 2.12 -20.80
N PHE A 69 -4.65 2.90 -19.96
CA PHE A 69 -4.31 4.27 -20.31
C PHE A 69 -3.37 4.35 -21.51
N GLU A 70 -2.32 3.52 -21.57
CA GLU A 70 -1.41 3.43 -22.72
C GLU A 70 -2.13 3.06 -24.01
N GLU A 71 -3.01 2.05 -23.96
CA GLU A 71 -3.80 1.62 -25.12
C GLU A 71 -4.72 2.72 -25.66
N ARG A 72 -5.26 3.52 -24.76
CA ARG A 72 -6.22 4.58 -25.09
C ARG A 72 -5.56 5.87 -25.57
N SER A 73 -4.52 6.31 -24.88
CA SER A 73 -3.82 7.58 -25.13
C SER A 73 -2.70 7.47 -26.15
N GLY A 74 -2.06 6.30 -26.23
CA GLY A 74 -0.81 6.10 -26.97
C GLY A 74 0.42 6.70 -26.26
N ILE A 75 0.29 7.11 -24.99
CA ILE A 75 1.37 7.58 -24.15
C ILE A 75 2.08 6.38 -23.53
N ASP A 76 3.41 6.30 -23.63
CA ASP A 76 4.23 5.25 -22.99
C ASP A 76 4.34 5.53 -21.48
N VAL A 77 3.93 4.58 -20.62
CA VAL A 77 3.95 4.76 -19.17
C VAL A 77 5.10 3.98 -18.54
N GLN A 78 5.97 4.68 -17.87
CA GLN A 78 7.10 4.11 -17.14
C GLN A 78 6.83 4.20 -15.64
N VAL A 79 6.65 3.06 -14.98
CA VAL A 79 6.26 3.01 -13.57
C VAL A 79 7.42 2.54 -12.69
N ARG A 80 7.74 3.31 -11.65
CA ARG A 80 8.58 2.88 -10.54
C ARG A 80 7.68 2.54 -9.36
N TYR A 81 7.57 1.26 -9.06
CA TYR A 81 6.84 0.77 -7.89
C TYR A 81 7.73 0.80 -6.62
N GLY A 82 7.13 1.09 -5.47
CA GLY A 82 7.82 1.09 -4.18
C GLY A 82 6.87 1.46 -3.04
N GLU A 83 7.40 1.49 -1.82
CA GLU A 83 6.61 1.97 -0.67
C GLU A 83 6.32 3.46 -0.80
N THR A 84 5.07 3.86 -0.52
CA THR A 84 4.60 5.24 -0.69
C THR A 84 5.50 6.27 -0.01
N ALA A 85 5.84 6.04 1.27
CA ALA A 85 6.69 6.95 2.03
C ALA A 85 8.14 7.02 1.50
N GLU A 86 8.70 5.89 1.03
CA GLU A 86 10.04 5.84 0.44
C GLU A 86 10.10 6.59 -0.88
N LEU A 87 9.05 6.46 -1.72
CA LEU A 87 8.97 7.19 -2.98
C LEU A 87 8.78 8.69 -2.77
N ALA A 88 7.96 9.10 -1.80
CA ALA A 88 7.83 10.51 -1.43
C ALA A 88 9.17 11.08 -0.94
N ALA A 89 9.87 10.37 -0.06
CA ALA A 89 11.22 10.77 0.39
C ALA A 89 12.21 10.84 -0.79
N THR A 90 12.14 9.90 -1.73
CA THR A 90 12.96 9.92 -2.95
C THR A 90 12.70 11.17 -3.78
N ILE A 91 11.45 11.54 -4.02
CA ILE A 91 11.06 12.76 -4.75
C ILE A 91 11.63 14.00 -4.06
N LEU A 92 11.57 14.06 -2.72
CA LEU A 92 12.14 15.17 -1.95
C LEU A 92 13.67 15.23 -2.06
N GLU A 93 14.35 14.08 -2.01
CA GLU A 93 15.81 13.99 -2.16
C GLU A 93 16.28 14.32 -3.58
N GLU A 94 15.58 13.88 -4.61
CA GLU A 94 15.85 14.20 -6.02
C GLU A 94 15.66 15.70 -6.31
N GLY A 95 14.75 16.35 -5.59
CA GLY A 95 14.49 17.77 -5.70
C GLY A 95 14.14 18.17 -7.14
N GLU A 96 14.76 19.24 -7.66
CA GLU A 96 14.55 19.73 -9.04
C GLU A 96 15.01 18.74 -10.15
N ASN A 97 15.60 17.59 -9.77
CA ASN A 97 16.07 16.57 -10.73
C ASN A 97 15.21 15.32 -10.71
N SER A 98 14.08 15.33 -10.02
CA SER A 98 13.17 14.18 -10.04
C SER A 98 12.69 13.93 -11.48
N PRO A 99 12.83 12.69 -12.00
CA PRO A 99 12.35 12.34 -13.34
C PRO A 99 10.85 12.04 -13.36
N ALA A 100 10.17 11.96 -12.21
CA ALA A 100 8.77 11.61 -12.14
C ALA A 100 7.89 12.78 -12.59
N ASP A 101 6.88 12.47 -13.40
CA ASP A 101 5.82 13.38 -13.80
C ASP A 101 4.64 13.33 -12.82
N LEU A 102 4.34 12.12 -12.30
CA LEU A 102 3.19 11.84 -11.45
C LEU A 102 3.62 11.03 -10.22
N PHE A 103 3.11 11.39 -9.05
CA PHE A 103 3.17 10.55 -7.86
C PHE A 103 1.79 9.94 -7.60
N PHE A 104 1.71 8.61 -7.58
CA PHE A 104 0.51 7.85 -7.31
C PHE A 104 0.64 7.16 -5.95
N ALA A 105 0.06 7.73 -4.93
CA ALA A 105 0.21 7.31 -3.55
C ALA A 105 -0.86 6.30 -3.12
N GLN A 106 -0.47 5.36 -2.28
CA GLN A 106 -1.40 4.47 -1.59
C GLN A 106 -2.18 5.24 -0.51
N ASP A 107 -1.56 6.19 0.15
CA ASP A 107 -2.11 6.94 1.27
C ASP A 107 -1.98 8.45 1.08
N PRO A 108 -2.98 9.23 1.50
CA PRO A 108 -3.00 10.68 1.27
C PRO A 108 -1.94 11.44 2.07
N GLY A 109 -1.45 10.90 3.19
CA GLY A 109 -0.43 11.57 4.00
C GLY A 109 0.87 11.86 3.26
N ALA A 110 1.29 10.96 2.36
CA ALA A 110 2.47 11.20 1.52
C ALA A 110 2.24 12.28 0.46
N LEU A 111 1.01 12.41 -0.03
CA LEU A 111 0.62 13.52 -0.92
C LEU A 111 0.63 14.84 -0.16
N GLY A 112 0.07 14.87 1.06
CA GLY A 112 0.14 16.04 1.94
C GLY A 112 1.57 16.48 2.22
N ALA A 113 2.48 15.55 2.52
CA ALA A 113 3.89 15.86 2.75
C ALA A 113 4.59 16.46 1.51
N LEU A 114 4.27 16.00 0.31
CA LEU A 114 4.79 16.62 -0.93
C LEU A 114 4.16 17.98 -1.22
N ASP A 115 2.90 18.14 -0.88
CA ASP A 115 2.15 19.38 -1.03
C ASP A 115 2.70 20.49 -0.11
N ASP A 116 2.94 20.18 1.17
CA ASP A 116 3.56 21.09 2.14
C ASP A 116 4.95 21.59 1.71
N GLU A 117 5.71 20.77 1.01
CA GLU A 117 7.02 21.12 0.44
C GLU A 117 6.92 21.78 -0.94
N GLY A 118 5.68 22.01 -1.44
CA GLY A 118 5.40 22.66 -2.73
C GLY A 118 5.85 21.86 -3.94
N ARG A 119 5.86 20.52 -3.84
CA ARG A 119 6.33 19.61 -4.88
C ARG A 119 5.22 19.17 -5.85
N LEU A 120 3.97 19.56 -5.59
CA LEU A 120 2.83 19.28 -6.44
C LEU A 120 2.35 20.51 -7.18
N THR A 121 1.66 20.34 -8.29
CA THR A 121 1.08 21.41 -9.10
C THR A 121 -0.43 21.38 -9.02
N LYS A 122 -1.04 22.57 -9.05
CA LYS A 122 -2.50 22.67 -9.03
C LYS A 122 -3.16 21.95 -10.21
N LEU A 123 -4.15 21.14 -9.87
CA LEU A 123 -4.95 20.41 -10.83
C LEU A 123 -6.10 21.27 -11.35
N PRO A 124 -6.52 21.06 -12.61
CA PRO A 124 -7.69 21.70 -13.17
C PRO A 124 -8.98 21.38 -12.40
N GLU A 125 -9.91 22.34 -12.37
CA GLU A 125 -11.22 22.13 -11.72
C GLU A 125 -12.03 21.00 -12.35
N GLU A 126 -11.82 20.71 -13.64
CA GLU A 126 -12.42 19.59 -14.35
C GLU A 126 -12.05 18.23 -13.75
N ILE A 127 -10.84 18.10 -13.21
CA ILE A 127 -10.36 16.92 -12.48
C ILE A 127 -10.88 16.95 -11.05
N LEU A 128 -10.65 18.05 -10.33
CA LEU A 128 -11.02 18.20 -8.92
C LEU A 128 -12.55 18.12 -8.68
N GLY A 129 -13.34 18.51 -9.63
CA GLY A 129 -14.81 18.46 -9.58
C GLY A 129 -15.39 17.05 -9.74
N ARG A 130 -14.56 16.04 -10.09
CA ARG A 130 -15.01 14.66 -10.28
C ARG A 130 -15.24 13.90 -8.96
N VAL A 131 -14.56 14.32 -7.88
CA VAL A 131 -14.59 13.64 -6.59
C VAL A 131 -15.20 14.53 -5.51
N PRO A 132 -15.77 13.96 -4.42
CA PRO A 132 -16.18 14.71 -3.24
C PRO A 132 -15.03 15.50 -2.62
N ALA A 133 -15.38 16.55 -1.86
CA ALA A 133 -14.40 17.47 -1.29
C ALA A 133 -13.40 16.78 -0.32
N GLU A 134 -13.87 15.78 0.41
CA GLU A 134 -13.09 14.99 1.36
C GLU A 134 -12.00 14.13 0.74
N PHE A 135 -12.02 13.91 -0.59
CA PHE A 135 -11.04 13.07 -1.31
C PHE A 135 -10.13 13.89 -2.22
N LYS A 136 -9.81 15.11 -1.88
CA LYS A 136 -8.84 15.95 -2.60
C LYS A 136 -8.22 16.97 -1.65
N ALA A 137 -7.07 17.53 -2.04
CA ALA A 137 -6.46 18.63 -1.32
C ALA A 137 -7.38 19.87 -1.33
N ASP A 138 -7.45 20.59 -0.23
CA ASP A 138 -8.22 21.82 -0.10
C ASP A 138 -7.75 22.90 -1.09
N ASP A 139 -6.46 22.93 -1.38
CA ASP A 139 -5.85 23.88 -2.32
C ASP A 139 -5.74 23.33 -3.75
N GLY A 140 -6.06 22.05 -3.97
CA GLY A 140 -6.24 21.41 -5.27
C GLY A 140 -4.98 20.84 -5.91
N ASP A 141 -3.97 20.47 -5.14
CA ASP A 141 -2.69 19.98 -5.65
C ASP A 141 -2.65 18.46 -5.83
N TRP A 142 -3.61 17.73 -5.24
CA TRP A 142 -3.81 16.29 -5.47
C TRP A 142 -5.28 15.90 -5.46
N VAL A 143 -5.59 14.73 -6.00
CA VAL A 143 -6.95 14.16 -6.07
C VAL A 143 -6.93 12.68 -5.71
N GLY A 144 -7.96 12.23 -4.98
CA GLY A 144 -8.22 10.81 -4.70
C GLY A 144 -8.65 10.07 -5.97
N THR A 145 -8.24 8.81 -6.09
CA THR A 145 -8.54 7.95 -7.25
C THR A 145 -9.41 6.76 -6.90
N SER A 146 -9.28 6.22 -5.68
CA SER A 146 -10.11 5.14 -5.16
C SER A 146 -10.19 5.21 -3.63
N GLY A 147 -11.31 4.76 -3.06
CA GLY A 147 -11.55 4.79 -1.62
C GLY A 147 -11.38 3.42 -0.97
N ARG A 148 -11.00 3.41 0.30
CA ARG A 148 -10.93 2.20 1.11
C ARG A 148 -11.37 2.46 2.54
N SER A 149 -12.28 1.62 3.03
CA SER A 149 -12.76 1.69 4.41
C SER A 149 -11.90 0.85 5.34
N ARG A 150 -11.60 1.38 6.51
CA ARG A 150 -11.16 0.56 7.64
C ARG A 150 -12.34 -0.28 8.10
N VAL A 151 -12.04 -1.53 8.46
CA VAL A 151 -13.00 -2.50 8.96
C VAL A 151 -12.35 -3.41 10.00
N VAL A 152 -13.20 -4.18 10.67
CA VAL A 152 -12.76 -5.36 11.40
C VAL A 152 -13.21 -6.60 10.61
N ALA A 153 -12.26 -7.35 10.06
CA ALA A 153 -12.57 -8.70 9.59
C ALA A 153 -12.78 -9.61 10.81
N TYR A 154 -13.83 -10.43 10.81
CA TYR A 154 -14.13 -11.33 11.92
C TYR A 154 -14.49 -12.74 11.45
N ASN A 155 -14.20 -13.76 12.29
CA ASN A 155 -14.53 -15.15 12.01
C ASN A 155 -16.00 -15.43 12.28
N THR A 156 -16.75 -15.81 11.24
CA THR A 156 -18.22 -16.02 11.31
C THR A 156 -18.63 -17.36 11.96
N GLU A 157 -17.69 -18.29 12.18
CA GLU A 157 -17.94 -19.52 12.93
C GLU A 157 -17.82 -19.28 14.45
N GLU A 158 -17.01 -18.31 14.89
CA GLU A 158 -16.74 -18.00 16.29
C GLU A 158 -17.58 -16.81 16.81
N LEU A 159 -17.90 -15.84 15.95
CA LEU A 159 -18.57 -14.58 16.31
C LEU A 159 -19.77 -14.30 15.40
N GLN A 160 -20.73 -13.59 15.96
CA GLN A 160 -21.79 -12.91 15.22
C GLN A 160 -21.48 -11.39 15.22
N GLU A 161 -21.98 -10.66 14.25
CA GLU A 161 -21.76 -9.21 14.14
C GLU A 161 -22.14 -8.46 15.44
N GLY A 162 -23.21 -8.88 16.10
CA GLY A 162 -23.65 -8.31 17.38
C GLY A 162 -22.75 -8.61 18.59
N ASP A 163 -21.74 -9.46 18.45
CA ASP A 163 -20.73 -9.73 19.49
C ASP A 163 -19.55 -8.75 19.40
N LEU A 164 -19.46 -7.98 18.29
CA LEU A 164 -18.40 -6.98 18.07
C LEU A 164 -18.72 -5.68 18.80
N PRO A 165 -17.70 -4.94 19.26
CA PRO A 165 -17.89 -3.66 19.92
C PRO A 165 -18.44 -2.60 18.93
N GLU A 166 -19.24 -1.67 19.45
CA GLU A 166 -19.80 -0.55 18.68
C GLU A 166 -18.73 0.47 18.23
N SER A 167 -17.51 0.38 18.76
CA SER A 167 -16.40 1.29 18.49
C SER A 167 -15.08 0.55 18.46
N VAL A 168 -14.14 1.03 17.63
CA VAL A 168 -12.76 0.50 17.58
C VAL A 168 -12.07 0.54 18.96
N PHE A 169 -12.48 1.46 19.83
CA PHE A 169 -11.98 1.55 21.21
C PHE A 169 -12.36 0.36 22.08
N GLY A 170 -13.43 -0.37 21.77
CA GLY A 170 -13.85 -1.56 22.50
C GLY A 170 -12.88 -2.74 22.41
N PHE A 171 -11.97 -2.74 21.43
CA PHE A 171 -10.92 -3.76 21.34
C PHE A 171 -9.81 -3.62 22.39
N THR A 172 -9.86 -2.59 23.23
CA THR A 172 -9.01 -2.48 24.41
C THR A 172 -9.55 -3.26 25.62
N ASP A 173 -10.80 -3.76 25.56
CA ASP A 173 -11.39 -4.53 26.65
C ASP A 173 -10.72 -5.91 26.79
N PRO A 174 -10.52 -6.42 28.03
CA PRO A 174 -9.78 -7.68 28.26
C PRO A 174 -10.43 -8.94 27.66
N GLU A 175 -11.66 -8.88 27.22
CA GLU A 175 -12.34 -9.99 26.54
C GLU A 175 -11.71 -10.33 25.17
N TRP A 176 -10.91 -9.41 24.61
CA TRP A 176 -10.21 -9.56 23.36
C TRP A 176 -8.77 -10.09 23.52
N GLU A 177 -8.34 -10.47 24.71
CA GLU A 177 -7.00 -11.02 24.97
C GLU A 177 -6.74 -12.27 24.10
N GLY A 178 -5.68 -12.23 23.27
CA GLY A 178 -5.26 -13.29 22.36
C GLY A 178 -6.18 -13.52 21.15
N ARG A 179 -7.12 -12.60 20.86
CA ARG A 179 -8.13 -12.76 19.81
C ARG A 179 -7.99 -11.80 18.64
N ILE A 180 -7.06 -10.82 18.72
CA ILE A 180 -6.91 -9.72 17.76
C ILE A 180 -5.72 -10.00 16.84
N GLY A 181 -5.92 -9.84 15.53
CA GLY A 181 -4.87 -9.73 14.52
C GLY A 181 -4.69 -8.28 14.08
N TRP A 182 -3.46 -7.87 13.83
CA TRP A 182 -3.13 -6.58 13.26
C TRP A 182 -1.82 -6.62 12.46
N ALA A 183 -1.56 -5.59 11.65
CA ALA A 183 -0.34 -5.50 10.85
C ALA A 183 0.33 -4.13 11.06
N PRO A 184 1.03 -3.89 12.18
CA PRO A 184 1.53 -2.56 12.54
C PRO A 184 2.66 -2.05 11.64
N THR A 185 3.35 -2.93 10.91
CA THR A 185 4.34 -2.55 9.89
C THR A 185 3.72 -2.12 8.57
N ASN A 186 2.43 -2.38 8.37
CA ASN A 186 1.73 -2.05 7.13
C ASN A 186 1.34 -0.57 7.07
N GLY A 187 1.59 0.10 5.92
CA GLY A 187 1.32 1.52 5.72
C GLY A 187 -0.13 1.91 5.98
N SER A 188 -1.11 1.06 5.63
CA SER A 188 -2.53 1.38 5.88
C SER A 188 -2.91 1.36 7.35
N PHE A 189 -2.25 0.52 8.17
CA PHE A 189 -2.42 0.57 9.63
C PHE A 189 -1.79 1.83 10.21
N GLN A 190 -0.60 2.19 9.73
CA GLN A 190 0.09 3.42 10.14
C GLN A 190 -0.72 4.66 9.78
N ALA A 191 -1.29 4.73 8.57
CA ALA A 191 -2.19 5.80 8.16
C ALA A 191 -3.45 5.89 9.04
N PHE A 192 -4.02 4.74 9.44
CA PHE A 192 -5.11 4.69 10.40
C PHE A 192 -4.70 5.26 11.77
N VAL A 193 -3.52 4.90 12.29
CA VAL A 193 -3.02 5.42 13.57
C VAL A 193 -2.74 6.92 13.47
N THR A 194 -2.21 7.40 12.34
CA THR A 194 -2.05 8.85 12.09
C THR A 194 -3.41 9.55 12.15
N ALA A 195 -4.42 9.02 11.47
CA ALA A 195 -5.77 9.56 11.52
C ALA A 195 -6.37 9.53 12.94
N LEU A 196 -6.13 8.46 13.71
CA LEU A 196 -6.57 8.36 15.10
C LEU A 196 -5.93 9.47 15.96
N ARG A 197 -4.64 9.77 15.76
CA ARG A 197 -3.94 10.88 16.42
C ARG A 197 -4.56 12.24 16.07
N VAL A 198 -4.90 12.45 14.81
CA VAL A 198 -5.54 13.70 14.34
C VAL A 198 -6.96 13.85 14.87
N LEU A 199 -7.76 12.79 14.82
CA LEU A 199 -9.17 12.80 15.23
C LEU A 199 -9.36 12.90 16.75
N GLU A 200 -8.61 12.10 17.50
CA GLU A 200 -8.84 11.87 18.94
C GLU A 200 -7.73 12.48 19.82
N GLY A 201 -6.61 12.87 19.21
CA GLY A 201 -5.43 13.37 19.88
C GLY A 201 -4.45 12.28 20.29
N GLU A 202 -3.19 12.70 20.50
CA GLU A 202 -2.05 11.83 20.81
C GLU A 202 -2.26 10.92 22.01
N ASP A 203 -2.78 11.48 23.11
CA ASP A 203 -3.00 10.73 24.35
C ASP A 203 -4.02 9.59 24.15
N ARG A 204 -5.10 9.85 23.41
CA ARG A 204 -6.14 8.87 23.16
C ARG A 204 -5.69 7.76 22.20
N ALA A 205 -4.92 8.11 21.16
CA ALA A 205 -4.30 7.15 20.25
C ALA A 205 -3.33 6.24 21.02
N ARG A 206 -2.54 6.81 21.90
CA ARG A 206 -1.62 6.06 22.79
C ARG A 206 -2.37 5.10 23.69
N GLU A 207 -3.41 5.57 24.39
CA GLU A 207 -4.25 4.73 25.26
C GLU A 207 -4.84 3.54 24.48
N TRP A 208 -5.30 3.79 23.26
CA TRP A 208 -5.84 2.73 22.41
C TRP A 208 -4.78 1.70 22.03
N LEU A 209 -3.61 2.14 21.55
CA LEU A 209 -2.50 1.24 21.18
C LEU A 209 -2.02 0.41 22.36
N GLU A 210 -1.82 1.03 23.53
CA GLU A 210 -1.43 0.34 24.77
C GLU A 210 -2.50 -0.67 25.21
N GLY A 211 -3.79 -0.32 25.08
CA GLY A 211 -4.90 -1.19 25.44
C GLY A 211 -5.01 -2.40 24.51
N VAL A 212 -4.88 -2.20 23.18
CA VAL A 212 -4.85 -3.32 22.23
C VAL A 212 -3.60 -4.18 22.45
N GLN A 213 -2.43 -3.57 22.66
CA GLN A 213 -1.19 -4.28 22.96
C GLN A 213 -1.29 -5.12 24.25
N ALA A 214 -2.00 -4.62 25.27
CA ALA A 214 -2.23 -5.37 26.51
C ALA A 214 -3.08 -6.64 26.32
N ASN A 215 -3.82 -6.71 25.23
CA ASN A 215 -4.59 -7.88 24.81
C ASN A 215 -3.77 -8.91 23.98
N ASP A 216 -2.44 -8.80 23.96
CA ASP A 216 -1.51 -9.73 23.29
C ASP A 216 -1.92 -10.03 21.83
N PRO A 217 -2.05 -9.01 20.96
CA PRO A 217 -2.51 -9.17 19.60
C PRO A 217 -1.48 -9.93 18.76
N PHE A 218 -1.95 -10.72 17.79
CA PHE A 218 -1.08 -11.40 16.85
C PHE A 218 -0.64 -10.44 15.73
N ALA A 219 0.67 -10.20 15.62
CA ALA A 219 1.25 -9.34 14.60
C ALA A 219 1.49 -10.10 13.28
N TYR A 220 0.78 -9.71 12.23
CA TYR A 220 0.95 -10.22 10.88
C TYR A 220 1.85 -9.30 10.04
N PRO A 221 2.53 -9.83 9.01
CA PRO A 221 3.36 -9.02 8.12
C PRO A 221 2.54 -8.03 7.27
N ASP A 222 1.29 -8.39 6.94
CA ASP A 222 0.38 -7.61 6.10
C ASP A 222 -1.10 -7.91 6.42
N ASN A 223 -2.00 -7.13 5.81
CA ASN A 223 -3.44 -7.28 6.03
C ASN A 223 -4.02 -8.57 5.41
N LEU A 224 -3.46 -9.05 4.29
CA LEU A 224 -3.91 -10.28 3.65
C LEU A 224 -3.71 -11.47 4.59
N SER A 225 -2.49 -11.61 5.14
CA SER A 225 -2.16 -12.63 6.15
C SER A 225 -3.03 -12.52 7.41
N ALA A 226 -3.39 -11.29 7.83
CA ALA A 226 -4.27 -11.09 8.97
C ALA A 226 -5.71 -11.60 8.69
N VAL A 227 -6.26 -11.36 7.50
CA VAL A 227 -7.56 -11.91 7.09
C VAL A 227 -7.51 -13.43 6.96
N GLU A 228 -6.41 -13.99 6.45
CA GLU A 228 -6.20 -15.44 6.43
C GLU A 228 -6.16 -16.04 7.84
N GLY A 229 -5.55 -15.33 8.81
CA GLY A 229 -5.56 -15.70 10.22
C GLY A 229 -6.98 -15.75 10.80
N VAL A 230 -7.82 -14.77 10.46
CA VAL A 230 -9.25 -14.78 10.82
C VAL A 230 -9.97 -15.97 10.19
N ALA A 231 -9.80 -16.18 8.89
CA ALA A 231 -10.46 -17.26 8.16
C ALA A 231 -10.05 -18.66 8.64
N SER A 232 -8.82 -18.80 9.13
CA SER A 232 -8.33 -20.07 9.70
C SER A 232 -8.70 -20.30 11.16
N GLY A 233 -9.23 -19.28 11.85
CA GLY A 233 -9.53 -19.30 13.28
C GLY A 233 -8.28 -19.19 14.17
N GLU A 234 -7.17 -18.65 13.63
CA GLU A 234 -5.99 -18.33 14.44
C GLU A 234 -6.24 -17.13 15.35
N VAL A 235 -6.99 -16.16 14.84
CA VAL A 235 -7.53 -15.01 15.58
C VAL A 235 -9.01 -14.85 15.25
N ASP A 236 -9.76 -14.22 16.15
CA ASP A 236 -11.20 -14.04 15.94
C ASP A 236 -11.53 -12.79 15.13
N VAL A 237 -10.68 -11.77 15.24
CA VAL A 237 -10.84 -10.50 14.53
C VAL A 237 -9.50 -9.98 14.01
N ALA A 238 -9.52 -9.17 12.94
CA ALA A 238 -8.35 -8.44 12.45
C ALA A 238 -8.71 -7.02 12.02
N LEU A 239 -7.82 -6.05 12.36
CA LEU A 239 -7.96 -4.63 12.03
C LEU A 239 -7.34 -4.36 10.65
N VAL A 240 -8.17 -4.34 9.60
CA VAL A 240 -7.73 -4.35 8.19
C VAL A 240 -8.49 -3.33 7.33
N ASN A 241 -8.19 -3.28 6.03
CA ASN A 241 -9.05 -2.66 5.03
C ASN A 241 -10.02 -3.67 4.44
N HIS A 242 -11.18 -3.21 4.00
CA HIS A 242 -12.31 -4.04 3.58
C HIS A 242 -12.00 -4.98 2.41
N TYR A 243 -11.24 -4.54 1.42
CA TYR A 243 -11.02 -5.28 0.16
C TYR A 243 -10.14 -6.53 0.33
N TYR A 244 -9.33 -6.64 1.38
CA TYR A 244 -8.52 -7.84 1.61
C TYR A 244 -9.34 -9.11 1.83
N LEU A 245 -10.56 -8.99 2.38
CA LEU A 245 -11.47 -10.12 2.49
C LEU A 245 -11.84 -10.67 1.12
N PHE A 246 -12.09 -9.80 0.15
CA PHE A 246 -12.45 -10.20 -1.21
C PHE A 246 -11.28 -10.85 -1.94
N GLN A 247 -10.07 -10.32 -1.79
CA GLN A 247 -8.85 -10.94 -2.32
C GLN A 247 -8.66 -12.36 -1.77
N VAL A 248 -8.83 -12.57 -0.46
CA VAL A 248 -8.74 -13.92 0.13
C VAL A 248 -9.87 -14.83 -0.37
N LYS A 249 -11.09 -14.30 -0.55
CA LYS A 249 -12.22 -15.05 -1.14
C LYS A 249 -11.94 -15.48 -2.59
N GLU A 250 -11.30 -14.65 -3.39
CA GLU A 250 -10.90 -15.01 -4.76
C GLU A 250 -9.88 -16.15 -4.78
N GLU A 251 -8.87 -16.10 -3.91
CA GLU A 251 -7.82 -17.12 -3.84
C GLU A 251 -8.29 -18.42 -3.23
N ARG A 252 -9.12 -18.35 -2.17
CA ARG A 252 -9.48 -19.51 -1.33
C ARG A 252 -10.89 -20.03 -1.54
N GLY A 253 -11.75 -19.28 -2.18
CA GLY A 253 -13.15 -19.58 -2.44
C GLY A 253 -14.13 -18.77 -1.59
N GLN A 254 -15.35 -18.63 -2.10
CA GLN A 254 -16.39 -17.76 -1.51
C GLN A 254 -16.95 -18.27 -0.16
N ASP A 255 -16.81 -19.57 0.17
CA ASP A 255 -17.26 -20.17 1.43
C ASP A 255 -16.30 -19.91 2.61
N LEU A 256 -15.57 -18.77 2.59
CA LEU A 256 -14.63 -18.40 3.63
C LEU A 256 -15.37 -18.00 4.92
N PRO A 257 -15.02 -18.56 6.12
CA PRO A 257 -15.70 -18.21 7.37
C PRO A 257 -15.21 -16.86 7.92
N ALA A 258 -15.26 -15.81 7.10
CA ALA A 258 -14.89 -14.46 7.47
C ALA A 258 -15.83 -13.43 6.85
N ALA A 259 -16.08 -12.34 7.56
CA ALA A 259 -16.87 -11.20 7.11
C ALA A 259 -16.25 -9.89 7.60
N ASN A 260 -16.56 -8.78 6.91
CA ASN A 260 -16.20 -7.45 7.35
C ASN A 260 -17.29 -6.87 8.25
N HIS A 261 -16.89 -6.23 9.33
CA HIS A 261 -17.72 -5.36 10.14
C HIS A 261 -17.34 -3.90 9.87
N PHE A 262 -18.32 -3.10 9.45
CA PHE A 262 -18.20 -1.66 9.24
C PHE A 262 -18.76 -0.96 10.48
N PHE A 263 -17.95 -0.06 11.06
CA PHE A 263 -18.41 0.73 12.20
C PHE A 263 -19.43 1.79 11.79
N ASP A 264 -20.31 2.13 12.73
CA ASP A 264 -21.25 3.24 12.55
C ASP A 264 -20.56 4.62 12.62
N GLY A 265 -21.26 5.63 12.10
CA GLY A 265 -20.74 6.94 11.84
C GLY A 265 -20.05 7.67 12.96
N GLY A 266 -18.92 8.27 12.60
CA GLY A 266 -18.09 9.08 13.47
C GLY A 266 -17.09 8.29 14.31
N ASP A 267 -17.11 6.96 14.27
CA ASP A 267 -16.07 6.14 14.89
C ASP A 267 -14.80 6.14 14.03
N PRO A 268 -13.60 6.30 14.62
CA PRO A 268 -12.35 6.21 13.86
C PRO A 268 -12.18 4.88 13.11
N GLY A 269 -12.80 3.80 13.58
CA GLY A 269 -12.85 2.51 12.91
C GLY A 269 -13.64 2.51 11.59
N ALA A 270 -14.49 3.53 11.34
CA ALA A 270 -15.23 3.74 10.10
C ALA A 270 -14.46 4.60 9.07
N LEU A 271 -13.19 4.91 9.34
CA LEU A 271 -12.39 5.80 8.51
C LEU A 271 -12.31 5.30 7.06
N VAL A 272 -12.63 6.19 6.12
CA VAL A 272 -12.40 5.99 4.70
C VAL A 272 -11.19 6.81 4.28
N LEU A 273 -10.15 6.13 3.81
CA LEU A 273 -8.97 6.72 3.21
C LEU A 273 -9.06 6.62 1.68
N ALA A 274 -8.34 7.49 0.98
CA ALA A 274 -8.22 7.43 -0.47
C ALA A 274 -6.77 7.10 -0.88
N ALA A 275 -6.61 6.29 -1.92
CA ALA A 275 -5.45 6.39 -2.77
C ALA A 275 -5.61 7.65 -3.62
N GLY A 276 -4.52 8.30 -3.98
CA GLY A 276 -4.61 9.54 -4.74
C GLY A 276 -3.36 9.82 -5.54
N ALA A 277 -3.42 10.83 -6.40
CA ALA A 277 -2.27 11.19 -7.20
C ALA A 277 -2.20 12.71 -7.42
N GLY A 278 -0.96 13.19 -7.62
CA GLY A 278 -0.64 14.57 -7.93
C GLY A 278 0.46 14.66 -8.98
N VAL A 279 0.41 15.71 -9.80
CA VAL A 279 1.41 16.02 -10.83
C VAL A 279 2.55 16.80 -10.19
N LEU A 280 3.78 16.34 -10.38
CA LEU A 280 4.95 16.96 -9.76
C LEU A 280 5.28 18.33 -10.41
N ASP A 281 5.85 19.22 -9.61
CA ASP A 281 6.34 20.55 -10.04
C ASP A 281 7.48 20.45 -11.05
N THR A 282 8.22 19.33 -11.05
CA THR A 282 9.32 19.01 -11.95
C THR A 282 8.91 18.22 -13.19
N ALA A 283 7.61 17.90 -13.35
CA ALA A 283 7.14 17.10 -14.47
C ALA A 283 7.60 17.63 -15.82
N GLU A 284 8.25 16.80 -16.63
CA GLU A 284 8.57 17.15 -18.01
C GLU A 284 7.33 17.02 -18.92
N ASN A 285 6.38 16.15 -18.56
CA ASN A 285 5.13 15.91 -19.28
C ASN A 285 3.89 16.12 -18.40
N PRO A 286 3.66 17.32 -17.82
CA PRO A 286 2.56 17.54 -16.88
C PRO A 286 1.18 17.33 -17.50
N GLU A 287 1.02 17.50 -18.82
CA GLU A 287 -0.24 17.24 -19.51
C GLU A 287 -0.55 15.74 -19.57
N ALA A 288 0.46 14.87 -19.75
CA ALA A 288 0.28 13.41 -19.70
C ALA A 288 -0.18 12.96 -18.30
N GLY A 289 0.39 13.57 -17.23
CA GLY A 289 -0.07 13.34 -15.86
C GLY A 289 -1.52 13.74 -15.63
N ARG A 290 -1.95 14.88 -16.15
CA ARG A 290 -3.36 15.33 -16.07
C ARG A 290 -4.28 14.43 -16.87
N GLU A 291 -3.88 14.03 -18.09
CA GLU A 291 -4.65 13.10 -18.92
C GLU A 291 -4.81 11.74 -18.24
N PHE A 292 -3.77 11.26 -17.54
CA PHE A 292 -3.88 10.06 -16.71
C PHE A 292 -4.88 10.25 -15.56
N LEU A 293 -4.86 11.38 -14.86
CA LEU A 293 -5.83 11.65 -13.78
C LEU A 293 -7.27 11.74 -14.31
N GLU A 294 -7.49 12.36 -15.47
CA GLU A 294 -8.80 12.37 -16.12
C GLU A 294 -9.26 10.95 -16.46
N PHE A 295 -8.34 10.09 -16.93
CA PHE A 295 -8.64 8.69 -17.22
C PHE A 295 -8.91 7.91 -15.91
N ALA A 296 -8.07 8.01 -14.88
CA ALA A 296 -8.24 7.31 -13.61
C ALA A 296 -9.57 7.67 -12.91
N LEU A 297 -10.10 8.85 -13.18
CA LEU A 297 -11.42 9.32 -12.72
C LEU A 297 -12.53 9.12 -13.75
N SER A 298 -12.30 8.41 -14.87
CA SER A 298 -13.36 8.03 -15.81
C SER A 298 -14.23 6.92 -15.23
N ASP A 299 -15.46 6.81 -15.71
CA ASP A 299 -16.38 5.74 -15.29
C ASP A 299 -15.77 4.34 -15.52
N GLU A 300 -15.00 4.17 -16.61
CA GLU A 300 -14.31 2.93 -16.96
C GLU A 300 -13.25 2.53 -15.91
N ALA A 301 -12.35 3.46 -15.56
CA ALA A 301 -11.30 3.20 -14.56
C ALA A 301 -11.89 3.05 -13.15
N GLN A 302 -12.94 3.81 -12.83
CA GLN A 302 -13.62 3.69 -11.54
C GLN A 302 -14.41 2.38 -11.43
N GLN A 303 -14.96 1.87 -12.52
CA GLN A 303 -15.58 0.55 -12.55
C GLN A 303 -14.52 -0.56 -12.34
N TYR A 304 -13.32 -0.41 -12.91
CA TYR A 304 -12.21 -1.32 -12.65
C TYR A 304 -11.86 -1.36 -11.16
N PHE A 305 -11.75 -0.20 -10.49
CA PHE A 305 -11.49 -0.18 -9.05
C PHE A 305 -12.60 -0.87 -8.25
N ALA A 306 -13.86 -0.71 -8.65
CA ALA A 306 -14.97 -1.38 -7.98
C ALA A 306 -14.98 -2.90 -8.20
N ASP A 307 -14.81 -3.36 -9.44
CA ASP A 307 -15.04 -4.76 -9.82
C ASP A 307 -13.81 -5.65 -9.60
N GLU A 308 -12.58 -5.10 -9.83
CA GLU A 308 -11.36 -5.90 -9.85
C GLU A 308 -10.51 -5.71 -8.58
N THR A 309 -10.62 -4.55 -7.92
CA THR A 309 -9.85 -4.29 -6.69
C THR A 309 -10.73 -4.19 -5.44
N TYR A 310 -12.05 -4.21 -5.60
CA TYR A 310 -13.06 -4.03 -4.53
C TYR A 310 -12.87 -2.74 -3.74
N GLU A 311 -12.25 -1.73 -4.34
CA GLU A 311 -12.13 -0.40 -3.75
C GLU A 311 -13.35 0.44 -4.09
N TYR A 312 -13.65 1.42 -3.25
CA TYR A 312 -14.77 2.33 -3.51
C TYR A 312 -14.46 3.28 -4.65
N PRO A 313 -15.30 3.34 -5.69
CA PRO A 313 -15.22 4.40 -6.69
C PRO A 313 -15.54 5.75 -6.05
N LEU A 314 -14.80 6.80 -6.46
CA LEU A 314 -14.95 8.15 -5.91
C LEU A 314 -15.74 9.10 -6.82
N VAL A 315 -16.15 8.65 -8.00
CA VAL A 315 -16.91 9.46 -8.96
C VAL A 315 -18.41 9.17 -8.88
N GLU A 316 -19.22 10.18 -9.10
CA GLU A 316 -20.67 10.03 -9.11
C GLU A 316 -21.13 9.12 -10.26
N GLY A 317 -22.01 8.16 -9.97
CA GLY A 317 -22.64 7.28 -10.97
C GLY A 317 -21.96 5.92 -11.15
N VAL A 318 -20.82 5.67 -10.51
CA VAL A 318 -20.22 4.34 -10.40
C VAL A 318 -20.48 3.81 -9.00
N GLU A 319 -21.07 2.62 -8.91
CA GLU A 319 -21.42 1.97 -7.64
C GLU A 319 -20.33 0.99 -7.23
N ALA A 320 -20.10 0.83 -5.92
CA ALA A 320 -19.24 -0.21 -5.38
C ALA A 320 -19.81 -1.59 -5.67
N ASP A 321 -18.99 -2.66 -5.48
CA ASP A 321 -19.45 -4.04 -5.58
C ASP A 321 -20.70 -4.29 -4.71
N ASP A 322 -21.62 -5.12 -5.20
CA ASP A 322 -22.92 -5.41 -4.55
C ASP A 322 -22.78 -6.01 -3.14
N GLU A 323 -21.64 -6.61 -2.79
CA GLU A 323 -21.33 -7.15 -1.45
C GLU A 323 -20.87 -6.05 -0.45
N LEU A 324 -20.65 -4.82 -0.92
CA LEU A 324 -20.21 -3.69 -0.11
C LEU A 324 -21.35 -2.72 0.16
N PRO A 325 -21.42 -2.08 1.34
CA PRO A 325 -22.27 -0.90 1.51
C PRO A 325 -21.79 0.19 0.55
N GLN A 326 -22.70 1.02 0.04
CA GLN A 326 -22.30 2.13 -0.83
C GLN A 326 -21.45 3.17 -0.06
N LEU A 327 -20.51 3.83 -0.74
CA LEU A 327 -19.65 4.84 -0.10
C LEU A 327 -20.45 5.91 0.66
N SER A 328 -21.61 6.32 0.13
CA SER A 328 -22.52 7.28 0.76
C SER A 328 -23.23 6.77 2.02
N GLU A 329 -23.21 5.46 2.27
CA GLU A 329 -23.76 4.82 3.48
C GLU A 329 -22.70 4.72 4.58
N LEU A 330 -21.40 4.76 4.19
CA LEU A 330 -20.29 4.81 5.13
C LEU A 330 -20.23 6.19 5.77
N GLN A 331 -20.31 6.22 7.08
CA GLN A 331 -20.23 7.46 7.83
C GLN A 331 -18.80 7.66 8.36
N SER A 332 -17.84 7.84 7.45
CA SER A 332 -16.46 8.15 7.82
C SER A 332 -16.40 9.39 8.71
N PRO A 333 -15.55 9.41 9.76
CA PRO A 333 -15.29 10.62 10.49
C PRO A 333 -14.73 11.71 9.57
N GLU A 334 -15.12 12.96 9.84
CA GLU A 334 -14.59 14.11 9.09
C GLU A 334 -13.12 14.33 9.46
N VAL A 335 -12.21 14.14 8.53
CA VAL A 335 -10.77 14.40 8.65
C VAL A 335 -10.27 14.96 7.33
N ASP A 336 -9.46 16.00 7.40
CA ASP A 336 -8.69 16.46 6.24
C ASP A 336 -7.55 15.46 6.00
N LEU A 337 -7.64 14.76 4.87
CA LEU A 337 -6.68 13.71 4.52
C LEU A 337 -5.26 14.24 4.27
N SER A 338 -5.09 15.53 3.91
CA SER A 338 -3.78 16.16 3.76
C SER A 338 -3.04 16.26 5.09
N ASN A 339 -3.76 16.37 6.22
CA ASN A 339 -3.18 16.43 7.57
C ASN A 339 -2.73 15.07 8.14
N LEU A 340 -2.68 14.02 7.32
CA LEU A 340 -2.18 12.70 7.71
C LEU A 340 -0.68 12.52 7.38
N ASP A 341 0.06 13.60 7.26
CA ASP A 341 1.46 13.68 6.84
C ASP A 341 2.48 13.29 7.93
N ASP A 342 2.11 13.36 9.23
CA ASP A 342 3.02 13.05 10.35
C ASP A 342 3.21 11.53 10.58
N LEU A 343 3.72 10.83 9.55
CA LEU A 343 4.10 9.43 9.66
C LEU A 343 5.24 9.24 10.68
N GLY A 344 6.16 10.20 10.77
CA GLY A 344 7.29 10.13 11.71
C GLY A 344 6.83 10.01 13.16
N GLY A 345 5.91 10.89 13.59
CA GLY A 345 5.31 10.83 14.92
C GLY A 345 4.49 9.55 15.15
N THR A 346 3.83 9.04 14.10
CA THR A 346 3.12 7.75 14.19
C THR A 346 4.07 6.58 14.43
N LEU A 347 5.18 6.50 13.70
CA LEU A 347 6.19 5.44 13.91
C LEU A 347 6.83 5.51 15.30
N GLU A 348 7.10 6.73 15.81
CA GLU A 348 7.58 6.92 17.17
C GLU A 348 6.56 6.41 18.20
N LEU A 349 5.27 6.75 18.04
CA LEU A 349 4.20 6.29 18.91
C LEU A 349 4.05 4.76 18.89
N LEU A 350 4.10 4.12 17.72
CA LEU A 350 4.03 2.66 17.57
C LEU A 350 5.22 1.96 18.26
N GLN A 351 6.43 2.53 18.17
CA GLN A 351 7.62 2.01 18.88
C GLN A 351 7.50 2.19 20.40
N GLU A 352 7.06 3.35 20.87
CA GLU A 352 6.90 3.64 22.30
C GLU A 352 5.85 2.74 22.97
N THR A 353 4.77 2.40 22.25
CA THR A 353 3.71 1.52 22.74
C THR A 353 4.02 0.03 22.56
N GLY A 354 5.11 -0.30 21.89
CA GLY A 354 5.55 -1.69 21.64
C GLY A 354 4.76 -2.41 20.55
N ALA A 355 4.04 -1.68 19.70
CA ALA A 355 3.38 -2.23 18.52
C ALA A 355 4.37 -2.52 17.38
N LEU A 356 5.53 -1.81 17.35
CA LEU A 356 6.68 -2.03 16.46
C LEU A 356 7.93 -2.39 17.24
#